data_9fd6becc7f4f3d6a993e0e3494746432
#
_entry.id   9fd6becc7f4f3d6a993e0e3494746432
#
_cell.length_a   1.000
_cell.length_b   1.000
_cell.length_c   1.000
_cell.angle_alpha   90.00
_cell.angle_beta   90.00
_cell.angle_gamma   90.00
#
_symmetry.space_group_name_H-M   'P 1'
#
loop_
_entity.id
_entity.type
_entity.pdbx_description
1 polymer ?
#
loop_
_entity_poly.entity_id
_entity_poly.type
_entity_poly.pdbx_seq_one_letter_code
_entity_poly.pdbx_strand_id
1 'polypeptide(L)'
;EYEDEAALTRFAESVDAVTYEFENVPAETARILSEHGIVRPGPVALATAQDRIVEKRFMQAHGILTAPFADVSDEASLLAAVERIGCPSVLKTRRFGYDGKGQAKIMKPAEARAAYDEIGHAPAILEGFVKFEREISVIVARGPDGETAAYDPVENIHKNHILDRTLAPAALPKAIADEACAIAARIANELDYVGVMGVEMFLLPEQGSKRRLLVNEIAPRVHNSGHWTMDACAVSQ
;
A
#
# COMPACT_ATOMS: atom_id res chain seq x y z
N GLU A 1 -26.05 -6.67 -0.81
CA GLU A 1 -25.20 -5.99 0.18
C GLU A 1 -23.99 -6.88 0.50
N TYR A 2 -22.86 -6.29 0.93
CA TYR A 2 -21.60 -7.02 1.17
C TYR A 2 -21.66 -8.00 2.35
N GLU A 3 -22.72 -7.98 3.15
CA GLU A 3 -22.92 -8.82 4.33
C GLU A 3 -23.99 -9.91 4.13
N ASP A 4 -24.65 -9.95 2.97
CA ASP A 4 -25.66 -10.97 2.64
C ASP A 4 -24.97 -12.22 2.07
N GLU A 5 -24.62 -13.17 2.95
CA GLU A 5 -23.92 -14.40 2.60
C GLU A 5 -24.63 -15.21 1.52
N ALA A 6 -25.96 -15.30 1.59
CA ALA A 6 -26.73 -16.04 0.57
C ALA A 6 -26.70 -15.36 -0.81
N ALA A 7 -26.67 -14.02 -0.85
CA ALA A 7 -26.50 -13.29 -2.10
C ALA A 7 -25.09 -13.41 -2.65
N LEU A 8 -24.07 -13.39 -1.77
CA LEU A 8 -22.66 -13.57 -2.15
C LEU A 8 -22.41 -14.95 -2.70
N THR A 9 -22.95 -16.01 -2.07
CA THR A 9 -22.87 -17.39 -2.55
C THR A 9 -23.46 -17.51 -3.96
N ARG A 10 -24.70 -17.06 -4.14
CA ARG A 10 -25.34 -17.09 -5.48
C ARG A 10 -24.57 -16.30 -6.53
N PHE A 11 -23.97 -15.16 -6.13
CA PHE A 11 -23.14 -14.37 -7.03
C PHE A 11 -21.88 -15.14 -7.43
N ALA A 12 -21.14 -15.70 -6.46
CA ALA A 12 -19.93 -16.48 -6.74
C ALA A 12 -20.20 -17.67 -7.67
N GLU A 13 -21.32 -18.38 -7.47
CA GLU A 13 -21.74 -19.52 -8.32
C GLU A 13 -22.18 -19.10 -9.72
N SER A 14 -22.49 -17.83 -9.95
CA SER A 14 -23.00 -17.31 -11.24
C SER A 14 -21.93 -16.80 -12.18
N VAL A 15 -20.66 -16.75 -11.74
CA VAL A 15 -19.53 -16.16 -12.48
C VAL A 15 -18.33 -17.10 -12.47
N ASP A 16 -17.47 -17.01 -13.48
CA ASP A 16 -16.25 -17.82 -13.56
C ASP A 16 -15.17 -17.36 -12.58
N ALA A 17 -15.11 -16.07 -12.28
CA ALA A 17 -14.18 -15.49 -11.33
C ALA A 17 -14.69 -14.14 -10.80
N VAL A 18 -14.27 -13.79 -9.60
CA VAL A 18 -14.55 -12.53 -8.94
C VAL A 18 -13.25 -11.74 -8.80
N THR A 19 -13.30 -10.47 -9.14
CA THR A 19 -12.24 -9.51 -8.85
C THR A 19 -12.82 -8.27 -8.16
N TYR A 20 -11.98 -7.46 -7.55
CA TYR A 20 -12.37 -6.18 -6.97
C TYR A 20 -11.41 -5.08 -7.43
N GLU A 21 -11.94 -3.92 -7.63
CA GLU A 21 -11.19 -2.70 -7.96
C GLU A 21 -11.15 -1.76 -6.74
N PHE A 22 -12.12 -1.87 -5.84
CA PHE A 22 -12.24 -1.06 -4.63
C PHE A 22 -11.71 -1.83 -3.42
N GLU A 23 -10.60 -1.37 -2.84
CA GLU A 23 -9.88 -2.04 -1.75
C GLU A 23 -10.58 -1.99 -0.38
N ASN A 24 -11.65 -1.18 -0.23
CA ASN A 24 -12.42 -1.12 1.02
C ASN A 24 -13.66 -2.02 1.04
N VAL A 25 -13.77 -2.98 0.10
CA VAL A 25 -14.73 -4.09 0.22
C VAL A 25 -14.39 -4.87 1.50
N PRO A 26 -15.38 -5.23 2.35
CA PRO A 26 -15.07 -5.99 3.57
C PRO A 26 -14.28 -7.27 3.26
N ALA A 27 -13.19 -7.51 3.98
CA ALA A 27 -12.37 -8.71 3.76
C ALA A 27 -13.17 -10.00 3.96
N GLU A 28 -14.18 -9.98 4.84
CA GLU A 28 -15.11 -11.10 5.04
C GLU A 28 -15.94 -11.40 3.80
N THR A 29 -16.36 -10.39 3.05
CA THR A 29 -17.03 -10.57 1.74
C THR A 29 -16.15 -11.36 0.78
N ALA A 30 -14.87 -10.97 0.65
CA ALA A 30 -13.92 -11.67 -0.21
C ALA A 30 -13.66 -13.11 0.29
N ARG A 31 -13.65 -13.35 1.60
CA ARG A 31 -13.52 -14.66 2.20
C ARG A 31 -14.70 -15.57 1.85
N ILE A 32 -15.93 -15.11 2.07
CA ILE A 32 -17.16 -15.85 1.72
C ILE A 32 -17.17 -16.19 0.22
N LEU A 33 -16.92 -15.20 -0.64
CA LEU A 33 -16.87 -15.43 -2.09
C LEU A 33 -15.83 -16.48 -2.47
N SER A 34 -14.67 -16.53 -1.78
CA SER A 34 -13.60 -17.49 -2.07
C SER A 34 -13.91 -18.93 -1.66
N GLU A 35 -14.93 -19.14 -0.83
CA GLU A 35 -15.42 -20.49 -0.47
C GLU A 35 -16.32 -21.09 -1.56
N HIS A 36 -16.88 -20.24 -2.43
CA HIS A 36 -17.85 -20.64 -3.45
C HIS A 36 -17.38 -20.40 -4.88
N GLY A 37 -16.22 -19.76 -5.08
CA GLY A 37 -15.69 -19.43 -6.40
C GLY A 37 -14.25 -18.93 -6.39
N ILE A 38 -13.76 -18.60 -7.57
CA ILE A 38 -12.41 -18.03 -7.75
C ILE A 38 -12.46 -16.55 -7.45
N VAL A 39 -11.74 -16.11 -6.41
CA VAL A 39 -11.54 -14.67 -6.09
C VAL A 39 -10.08 -14.31 -6.32
N ARG A 40 -9.83 -13.33 -7.18
CA ARG A 40 -8.48 -12.85 -7.50
C ARG A 40 -8.47 -11.31 -7.58
N PRO A 41 -7.59 -10.63 -6.84
CA PRO A 41 -6.66 -11.18 -5.84
C PRO A 41 -7.38 -11.86 -4.66
N GLY A 42 -6.66 -12.74 -3.94
CA GLY A 42 -7.22 -13.49 -2.82
C GLY A 42 -7.55 -12.63 -1.58
N PRO A 43 -8.41 -13.11 -0.67
CA PRO A 43 -8.85 -12.33 0.49
C PRO A 43 -7.73 -11.94 1.45
N VAL A 44 -6.64 -12.71 1.52
CA VAL A 44 -5.47 -12.38 2.34
C VAL A 44 -4.79 -11.10 1.87
N ALA A 45 -4.63 -10.93 0.55
CA ALA A 45 -4.03 -9.73 -0.03
C ALA A 45 -4.88 -8.48 0.28
N LEU A 46 -6.21 -8.60 0.15
CA LEU A 46 -7.15 -7.55 0.49
C LEU A 46 -7.07 -7.17 1.97
N ALA A 47 -7.14 -8.15 2.86
CA ALA A 47 -7.08 -7.93 4.31
C ALA A 47 -5.75 -7.29 4.73
N THR A 48 -4.63 -7.67 4.09
CA THR A 48 -3.31 -7.11 4.36
C THR A 48 -3.24 -5.64 3.96
N ALA A 49 -3.72 -5.29 2.77
CA ALA A 49 -3.65 -3.92 2.26
C ALA A 49 -4.63 -2.95 2.96
N GLN A 50 -5.76 -3.46 3.46
CA GLN A 50 -6.79 -2.63 4.11
C GLN A 50 -6.37 -2.00 5.43
N ASP A 51 -5.43 -2.58 6.14
CA ASP A 51 -5.01 -2.14 7.46
C ASP A 51 -3.51 -1.85 7.48
N ARG A 52 -3.15 -0.57 7.62
CA ARG A 52 -1.76 -0.10 7.57
C ARG A 52 -0.84 -0.80 8.56
N ILE A 53 -1.35 -1.22 9.72
CA ILE A 53 -0.54 -1.98 10.70
C ILE A 53 -0.30 -3.41 10.22
N VAL A 54 -1.32 -4.05 9.65
CA VAL A 54 -1.19 -5.41 9.10
C VAL A 54 -0.20 -5.39 7.93
N GLU A 55 -0.35 -4.42 7.03
CA GLU A 55 0.54 -4.22 5.88
C GLU A 55 2.01 -4.00 6.33
N LYS A 56 2.25 -3.08 7.26
CA LYS A 56 3.62 -2.81 7.74
C LYS A 56 4.23 -4.00 8.49
N ARG A 57 3.45 -4.72 9.30
CA ARG A 57 3.88 -5.95 9.96
C ARG A 57 4.21 -7.05 8.95
N PHE A 58 3.41 -7.18 7.88
CA PHE A 58 3.69 -8.08 6.78
C PHE A 58 5.04 -7.73 6.13
N MET A 59 5.26 -6.47 5.76
CA MET A 59 6.54 -6.02 5.18
C MET A 59 7.72 -6.34 6.12
N GLN A 60 7.58 -6.05 7.40
CA GLN A 60 8.60 -6.30 8.41
C GLN A 60 8.91 -7.81 8.56
N ALA A 61 7.88 -8.66 8.57
CA ALA A 61 8.05 -10.12 8.69
C ALA A 61 8.83 -10.70 7.51
N HIS A 62 8.70 -10.09 6.34
CA HIS A 62 9.43 -10.49 5.13
C HIS A 62 10.70 -9.68 4.87
N GLY A 63 11.19 -8.88 5.86
CA GLY A 63 12.42 -8.12 5.74
C GLY A 63 12.39 -7.03 4.68
N ILE A 64 11.22 -6.53 4.33
CA ILE A 64 11.00 -5.42 3.40
C ILE A 64 11.03 -4.12 4.20
N LEU A 65 11.83 -3.16 3.75
CA LEU A 65 12.03 -1.91 4.48
C LEU A 65 10.82 -0.96 4.31
N THR A 66 10.40 -0.39 5.44
CA THR A 66 9.37 0.66 5.52
C THR A 66 9.84 1.80 6.42
N ALA A 67 9.06 2.88 6.51
CA ALA A 67 9.24 3.85 7.56
C ALA A 67 9.14 3.16 8.94
N PRO A 68 9.86 3.62 9.99
CA PRO A 68 9.61 3.18 11.36
C PRO A 68 8.14 3.43 11.73
N PHE A 69 7.48 2.49 12.39
CA PHE A 69 6.07 2.60 12.70
C PHE A 69 5.70 2.08 14.09
N ALA A 70 4.55 2.51 14.57
CA ALA A 70 3.94 2.05 15.81
C ALA A 70 2.42 1.99 15.70
N ASP A 71 1.83 0.98 16.33
CA ASP A 71 0.39 0.85 16.51
C ASP A 71 -0.11 1.84 17.57
N VAL A 72 -1.20 2.53 17.29
CA VAL A 72 -1.82 3.53 18.16
C VAL A 72 -3.29 3.18 18.34
N SER A 73 -3.65 2.76 19.54
CA SER A 73 -5.02 2.41 19.93
C SER A 73 -5.69 3.45 20.82
N ASP A 74 -4.88 4.28 21.48
CA ASP A 74 -5.31 5.30 22.43
C ASP A 74 -4.24 6.40 22.57
N GLU A 75 -4.54 7.45 23.34
CA GLU A 75 -3.62 8.57 23.59
C GLU A 75 -2.31 8.11 24.25
N ALA A 76 -2.39 7.17 25.19
CA ALA A 76 -1.20 6.70 25.93
C ALA A 76 -0.23 5.98 24.98
N SER A 77 -0.73 5.12 24.11
CA SER A 77 0.06 4.44 23.08
C SER A 77 0.61 5.42 22.05
N LEU A 78 -0.13 6.49 21.70
CA LEU A 78 0.39 7.55 20.83
C LEU A 78 1.57 8.28 21.45
N LEU A 79 1.48 8.69 22.70
CA LEU A 79 2.57 9.40 23.39
C LEU A 79 3.82 8.53 23.48
N ALA A 80 3.66 7.26 23.83
CA ALA A 80 4.77 6.29 23.85
C ALA A 80 5.36 6.06 22.45
N ALA A 81 4.52 6.04 21.41
CA ALA A 81 4.96 5.91 20.03
C ALA A 81 5.77 7.15 19.56
N VAL A 82 5.31 8.35 19.92
CA VAL A 82 6.04 9.61 19.61
C VAL A 82 7.39 9.66 20.32
N GLU A 83 7.47 9.21 21.57
CA GLU A 83 8.75 9.11 22.29
C GLU A 83 9.72 8.15 21.61
N ARG A 84 9.23 7.00 21.15
CA ARG A 84 10.05 5.96 20.51
C ARG A 84 10.48 6.30 19.09
N ILE A 85 9.56 6.82 18.26
CA ILE A 85 9.80 7.10 16.84
C ILE A 85 10.43 8.49 16.66
N GLY A 86 10.03 9.45 17.50
CA GLY A 86 10.46 10.84 17.40
C GLY A 86 9.59 11.69 16.47
N CYS A 87 10.00 12.93 16.33
CA CYS A 87 9.39 13.91 15.43
C CYS A 87 10.44 14.43 14.41
N PRO A 88 10.03 14.80 13.20
CA PRO A 88 8.65 14.75 12.71
C PRO A 88 8.14 13.33 12.44
N SER A 89 6.83 13.14 12.59
CA SER A 89 6.13 11.88 12.32
C SER A 89 4.73 12.16 11.73
N VAL A 90 4.09 11.13 11.20
CA VAL A 90 2.75 11.23 10.62
C VAL A 90 1.85 10.20 11.29
N LEU A 91 0.78 10.67 11.89
CA LEU A 91 -0.29 9.86 12.44
C LEU A 91 -1.33 9.62 11.34
N LYS A 92 -1.66 8.36 11.06
CA LYS A 92 -2.63 7.98 10.02
C LYS A 92 -3.67 7.02 10.59
N THR A 93 -4.94 7.16 10.20
CA THR A 93 -5.93 6.12 10.51
C THR A 93 -5.50 4.79 9.89
N ARG A 94 -5.72 3.68 10.59
CA ARG A 94 -5.34 2.34 10.11
C ARG A 94 -6.08 1.95 8.84
N ARG A 95 -7.35 2.41 8.70
CA ARG A 95 -8.24 2.07 7.59
C ARG A 95 -8.92 3.32 7.05
N PHE A 96 -9.41 3.24 5.82
CA PHE A 96 -10.23 4.27 5.15
C PHE A 96 -9.54 5.63 4.94
N GLY A 97 -8.22 5.73 5.13
CA GLY A 97 -7.47 6.93 4.78
C GLY A 97 -7.13 6.94 3.28
N TYR A 98 -7.40 8.04 2.59
CA TYR A 98 -7.09 8.25 1.17
C TYR A 98 -6.88 9.74 0.89
N ASP A 99 -6.12 10.08 -0.13
CA ASP A 99 -5.89 11.46 -0.59
C ASP A 99 -5.56 12.45 0.54
N GLY A 100 -4.76 12.01 1.51
CA GLY A 100 -4.39 12.83 2.67
C GLY A 100 -5.44 12.92 3.78
N LYS A 101 -6.61 12.31 3.62
CA LYS A 101 -7.63 12.24 4.67
C LYS A 101 -7.26 11.19 5.72
N GLY A 102 -7.64 11.46 6.97
CA GLY A 102 -7.34 10.57 8.09
C GLY A 102 -5.85 10.54 8.44
N GLN A 103 -5.12 11.65 8.20
CA GLN A 103 -3.73 11.79 8.63
C GLN A 103 -3.45 13.17 9.19
N ALA A 104 -2.56 13.22 10.18
CA ALA A 104 -2.08 14.44 10.82
C ALA A 104 -0.56 14.40 11.00
N LYS A 105 0.13 15.51 10.77
CA LYS A 105 1.58 15.63 11.00
C LYS A 105 1.84 16.03 12.45
N ILE A 106 2.83 15.40 13.06
CA ILE A 106 3.33 15.71 14.40
C ILE A 106 4.77 16.24 14.24
N MET A 107 4.94 17.54 14.27
CA MET A 107 6.26 18.18 14.14
C MET A 107 7.00 18.23 15.47
N LYS A 108 6.28 18.24 16.59
CA LYS A 108 6.80 18.29 17.97
C LYS A 108 5.94 17.39 18.87
N PRO A 109 6.50 16.77 19.92
CA PRO A 109 5.75 15.90 20.80
C PRO A 109 4.48 16.56 21.41
N ALA A 110 4.52 17.87 21.66
CA ALA A 110 3.37 18.62 22.21
C ALA A 110 2.16 18.66 21.27
N GLU A 111 2.31 18.37 19.98
CA GLU A 111 1.24 18.37 18.97
C GLU A 111 0.50 17.01 18.90
N ALA A 112 1.00 15.99 19.59
CA ALA A 112 0.46 14.61 19.48
C ALA A 112 -1.03 14.53 19.78
N ARG A 113 -1.50 15.20 20.86
CA ARG A 113 -2.92 15.20 21.24
C ARG A 113 -3.79 15.84 20.18
N ALA A 114 -3.39 17.03 19.71
CA ALA A 114 -4.13 17.73 18.66
C ALA A 114 -4.22 16.89 17.35
N ALA A 115 -3.15 16.18 17.00
CA ALA A 115 -3.15 15.27 15.86
C ALA A 115 -4.12 14.08 16.08
N TYR A 116 -4.24 13.59 17.31
CA TYR A 116 -5.17 12.51 17.65
C TYR A 116 -6.63 12.97 17.61
N ASP A 117 -6.89 14.20 18.06
CA ASP A 117 -8.20 14.86 17.93
C ASP A 117 -8.57 15.03 16.45
N GLU A 118 -7.62 15.46 15.59
CA GLU A 118 -7.83 15.68 14.17
C GLU A 118 -8.28 14.41 13.44
N ILE A 119 -7.75 13.25 13.79
CA ILE A 119 -8.17 11.96 13.21
C ILE A 119 -9.38 11.33 13.93
N GLY A 120 -10.01 12.02 14.85
CA GLY A 120 -11.22 11.59 15.53
C GLY A 120 -11.00 10.42 16.49
N HIS A 121 -9.82 10.30 17.09
CA HIS A 121 -9.45 9.23 18.03
C HIS A 121 -9.59 7.81 17.43
N ALA A 122 -9.53 7.71 16.11
CA ALA A 122 -9.61 6.42 15.42
C ALA A 122 -8.34 5.57 15.70
N PRO A 123 -8.46 4.23 15.68
CA PRO A 123 -7.28 3.36 15.62
C PRO A 123 -6.33 3.80 14.51
N ALA A 124 -5.06 3.97 14.84
CA ALA A 124 -4.10 4.63 13.97
C ALA A 124 -2.74 3.91 13.93
N ILE A 125 -1.91 4.33 13.00
CA ILE A 125 -0.48 4.06 12.93
C ILE A 125 0.28 5.38 13.03
N LEU A 126 1.32 5.41 13.84
CA LEU A 126 2.32 6.49 13.79
C LEU A 126 3.49 6.03 12.94
N GLU A 127 3.81 6.79 11.91
CA GLU A 127 4.97 6.54 11.04
C GLU A 127 6.00 7.67 11.19
N GLY A 128 7.29 7.31 11.24
CA GLY A 128 8.36 8.29 11.15
C GLY A 128 8.29 9.04 9.83
N PHE A 129 8.49 10.36 9.86
CA PHE A 129 8.48 11.18 8.65
C PHE A 129 9.66 10.81 7.75
N VAL A 130 9.37 10.37 6.53
CA VAL A 130 10.38 10.02 5.55
C VAL A 130 10.74 11.25 4.73
N LYS A 131 12.01 11.67 4.82
CA LYS A 131 12.55 12.67 3.91
C LYS A 131 13.06 11.96 2.66
N PHE A 132 12.23 11.86 1.65
CA PHE A 132 12.54 11.20 0.39
C PHE A 132 13.02 12.20 -0.69
N GLU A 133 13.70 11.68 -1.70
CA GLU A 133 14.07 12.40 -2.92
C GLU A 133 12.96 12.33 -3.95
N ARG A 134 12.35 11.14 -4.09
CA ARG A 134 11.26 10.86 -5.05
C ARG A 134 10.28 9.86 -4.47
N GLU A 135 9.05 9.97 -4.89
CA GLU A 135 8.06 8.89 -4.79
C GLU A 135 8.05 8.12 -6.09
N ILE A 136 8.15 6.81 -6.00
CA ILE A 136 8.10 5.92 -7.17
C ILE A 136 7.05 4.83 -6.93
N SER A 137 6.59 4.24 -8.01
CA SER A 137 5.78 3.03 -7.92
C SER A 137 6.14 2.01 -9.00
N VAL A 138 5.84 0.76 -8.71
CA VAL A 138 5.93 -0.35 -9.64
C VAL A 138 4.56 -0.99 -9.77
N ILE A 139 4.11 -1.18 -11.01
CA ILE A 139 2.96 -2.02 -11.29
C ILE A 139 3.49 -3.42 -11.59
N VAL A 140 3.10 -4.38 -10.76
CA VAL A 140 3.50 -5.79 -10.87
C VAL A 140 2.29 -6.66 -11.07
N ALA A 141 2.39 -7.62 -11.97
CA ALA A 141 1.42 -8.69 -12.16
C ALA A 141 2.05 -10.03 -11.75
N ARG A 142 1.25 -10.91 -11.15
CA ARG A 142 1.61 -12.30 -10.88
C ARG A 142 0.51 -13.22 -11.36
N GLY A 143 0.89 -14.23 -12.12
CA GLY A 143 0.01 -15.28 -12.63
C GLY A 143 -0.28 -16.36 -11.59
N PRO A 144 -1.28 -17.24 -11.86
CA PRO A 144 -1.59 -18.37 -10.99
C PRO A 144 -0.48 -19.44 -10.95
N ASP A 145 0.41 -19.44 -11.92
CA ASP A 145 1.61 -20.26 -12.02
C ASP A 145 2.78 -19.74 -11.21
N GLY A 146 2.66 -18.52 -10.63
CA GLY A 146 3.68 -17.85 -9.85
C GLY A 146 4.64 -16.98 -10.70
N GLU A 147 4.48 -16.93 -12.03
CA GLU A 147 5.26 -16.02 -12.86
C GLU A 147 4.91 -14.56 -12.55
N THR A 148 5.93 -13.73 -12.48
CA THR A 148 5.78 -12.28 -12.25
C THR A 148 6.28 -11.47 -13.42
N ALA A 149 5.55 -10.41 -13.75
CA ALA A 149 5.97 -9.38 -14.70
C ALA A 149 5.75 -8.00 -14.07
N ALA A 150 6.65 -7.07 -14.33
CA ALA A 150 6.53 -5.72 -13.82
C ALA A 150 6.81 -4.72 -14.95
N TYR A 151 6.10 -3.59 -14.92
CA TYR A 151 6.47 -2.43 -15.72
C TYR A 151 7.69 -1.74 -15.10
N ASP A 152 8.41 -0.97 -15.92
CA ASP A 152 9.45 -0.09 -15.40
C ASP A 152 8.89 0.81 -14.28
N PRO A 153 9.69 1.06 -13.21
CA PRO A 153 9.27 1.98 -12.17
C PRO A 153 8.95 3.35 -12.74
N VAL A 154 7.94 3.98 -12.18
CA VAL A 154 7.51 5.34 -12.53
C VAL A 154 7.72 6.30 -11.37
N GLU A 155 7.97 7.58 -11.67
CA GLU A 155 8.03 8.64 -10.68
C GLU A 155 6.65 9.29 -10.52
N ASN A 156 6.18 9.40 -9.29
CA ASN A 156 4.89 9.95 -8.94
C ASN A 156 5.07 11.34 -8.31
N ILE A 157 4.38 12.32 -8.87
CA ILE A 157 4.38 13.70 -8.37
C ILE A 157 2.99 13.97 -7.82
N HIS A 158 2.92 14.17 -6.49
CA HIS A 158 1.69 14.47 -5.80
C HIS A 158 1.52 15.98 -5.58
N LYS A 159 0.28 16.44 -5.70
CA LYS A 159 -0.13 17.79 -5.36
C LYS A 159 -1.32 17.72 -4.42
N ASN A 160 -1.19 18.32 -3.24
CA ASN A 160 -2.21 18.27 -2.19
C ASN A 160 -2.60 16.81 -1.84
N HIS A 161 -1.61 15.91 -1.78
CA HIS A 161 -1.77 14.46 -1.50
C HIS A 161 -2.52 13.67 -2.58
N ILE A 162 -2.81 14.24 -3.75
CA ILE A 162 -3.41 13.57 -4.89
C ILE A 162 -2.35 13.41 -5.97
N LEU A 163 -2.29 12.25 -6.62
CA LEU A 163 -1.39 11.99 -7.73
C LEU A 163 -1.73 12.95 -8.89
N ASP A 164 -0.83 13.88 -9.19
CA ASP A 164 -0.96 14.89 -10.24
C ASP A 164 -0.33 14.41 -11.55
N ARG A 165 0.87 13.83 -11.48
CA ARG A 165 1.60 13.34 -12.66
C ARG A 165 2.38 12.08 -12.35
N THR A 166 2.44 11.20 -13.35
CA THR A 166 3.32 10.04 -13.39
C THR A 166 4.27 10.18 -14.56
N LEU A 167 5.57 10.06 -14.32
CA LEU A 167 6.61 10.06 -15.34
C LEU A 167 7.10 8.63 -15.56
N ALA A 168 6.89 8.11 -16.77
CA ALA A 168 7.23 6.75 -17.16
C ALA A 168 8.23 6.75 -18.33
N PRO A 169 9.35 6.01 -18.24
CA PRO A 169 9.90 5.43 -17.01
C PRO A 169 10.48 6.49 -16.07
N ALA A 170 10.61 6.16 -14.80
CA ALA A 170 11.33 7.03 -13.85
C ALA A 170 12.82 7.12 -14.24
N ALA A 171 13.39 8.33 -14.17
CA ALA A 171 14.81 8.55 -14.41
C ALA A 171 15.66 8.03 -13.22
N LEU A 172 15.80 6.71 -13.12
CA LEU A 172 16.50 5.99 -12.06
C LEU A 172 17.76 5.29 -12.59
N PRO A 173 18.82 5.15 -11.76
CA PRO A 173 19.87 4.18 -12.04
C PRO A 173 19.28 2.77 -12.19
N LYS A 174 19.78 2.01 -13.17
CA LYS A 174 19.28 0.65 -13.45
C LYS A 174 19.21 -0.24 -12.18
N ALA A 175 20.22 -0.19 -11.33
CA ALA A 175 20.25 -0.99 -10.10
C ALA A 175 19.09 -0.66 -9.15
N ILE A 176 18.66 0.60 -9.07
CA ILE A 176 17.52 1.03 -8.25
C ILE A 176 16.19 0.60 -8.90
N ALA A 177 16.09 0.69 -10.23
CA ALA A 177 14.92 0.22 -10.95
C ALA A 177 14.75 -1.30 -10.80
N ASP A 178 15.84 -2.07 -10.95
CA ASP A 178 15.84 -3.52 -10.75
C ASP A 178 15.46 -3.89 -9.31
N GLU A 179 16.00 -3.16 -8.30
CA GLU A 179 15.65 -3.36 -6.88
C GLU A 179 14.17 -3.08 -6.62
N ALA A 180 13.60 -2.02 -7.17
CA ALA A 180 12.19 -1.69 -7.03
C ALA A 180 11.29 -2.80 -7.59
N CYS A 181 11.59 -3.28 -8.79
CA CYS A 181 10.87 -4.40 -9.40
C CYS A 181 11.01 -5.69 -8.57
N ALA A 182 12.20 -5.98 -8.05
CA ALA A 182 12.44 -7.15 -7.20
C ALA A 182 11.66 -7.09 -5.89
N ILE A 183 11.55 -5.90 -5.26
CA ILE A 183 10.73 -5.70 -4.06
C ILE A 183 9.26 -5.95 -4.38
N ALA A 184 8.74 -5.39 -5.46
CA ALA A 184 7.35 -5.56 -5.87
C ALA A 184 7.02 -7.04 -6.19
N ALA A 185 7.88 -7.72 -6.94
CA ALA A 185 7.73 -9.14 -7.22
C ALA A 185 7.77 -10.00 -5.94
N ARG A 186 8.65 -9.68 -4.99
CA ARG A 186 8.72 -10.34 -3.71
C ARG A 186 7.43 -10.17 -2.90
N ILE A 187 6.87 -8.95 -2.83
CA ILE A 187 5.60 -8.71 -2.14
C ILE A 187 4.49 -9.55 -2.77
N ALA A 188 4.40 -9.57 -4.10
CA ALA A 188 3.40 -10.38 -4.81
C ALA A 188 3.56 -11.88 -4.52
N ASN A 189 4.80 -12.39 -4.45
CA ASN A 189 5.07 -13.79 -4.13
C ASN A 189 4.70 -14.14 -2.69
N GLU A 190 5.09 -13.32 -1.71
CA GLU A 190 4.81 -13.57 -0.29
C GLU A 190 3.31 -13.46 0.06
N LEU A 191 2.52 -12.75 -0.74
CA LEU A 191 1.06 -12.70 -0.64
C LEU A 191 0.34 -13.82 -1.40
N ASP A 192 1.07 -14.69 -2.11
CA ASP A 192 0.51 -15.61 -3.11
C ASP A 192 -0.50 -14.90 -4.03
N TYR A 193 -0.11 -13.70 -4.44
CA TYR A 193 -0.95 -12.79 -5.20
C TYR A 193 -1.23 -13.33 -6.59
N VAL A 194 -2.47 -13.20 -7.06
CA VAL A 194 -2.81 -13.42 -8.47
C VAL A 194 -3.58 -12.22 -8.98
N GLY A 195 -3.00 -11.52 -9.95
CA GLY A 195 -3.55 -10.29 -10.49
C GLY A 195 -2.50 -9.20 -10.63
N VAL A 196 -2.96 -7.95 -10.70
CA VAL A 196 -2.14 -6.73 -10.80
C VAL A 196 -2.14 -5.98 -9.47
N MET A 197 -0.99 -5.47 -9.07
CA MET A 197 -0.80 -4.70 -7.84
C MET A 197 0.08 -3.48 -8.11
N GLY A 198 -0.26 -2.36 -7.49
CA GLY A 198 0.60 -1.20 -7.37
C GLY A 198 1.42 -1.26 -6.07
N VAL A 199 2.72 -1.02 -6.15
CA VAL A 199 3.60 -0.92 -4.98
C VAL A 199 4.24 0.46 -4.97
N GLU A 200 3.91 1.27 -3.97
CA GLU A 200 4.46 2.61 -3.79
C GLU A 200 5.69 2.59 -2.89
N MET A 201 6.71 3.34 -3.27
CA MET A 201 7.99 3.39 -2.56
C MET A 201 8.54 4.80 -2.49
N PHE A 202 9.25 5.08 -1.41
CA PHE A 202 10.08 6.26 -1.28
C PHE A 202 11.53 5.93 -1.66
N LEU A 203 12.10 6.71 -2.59
CA LEU A 203 13.52 6.71 -2.84
C LEU A 203 14.17 7.73 -1.91
N LEU A 204 15.03 7.24 -1.03
CA LEU A 204 15.76 8.10 -0.11
C LEU A 204 16.96 8.78 -0.80
N PRO A 205 17.36 9.98 -0.34
CA PRO A 205 18.60 10.61 -0.78
C PRO A 205 19.80 9.68 -0.60
N GLU A 206 20.75 9.78 -1.50
CA GLU A 206 21.98 9.00 -1.45
C GLU A 206 22.78 9.31 -0.19
N GLN A 207 23.10 8.27 0.57
CA GLN A 207 24.01 8.33 1.73
C GLN A 207 25.23 7.47 1.48
N GLY A 208 26.37 8.10 1.20
CA GLY A 208 27.54 7.40 0.72
C GLY A 208 27.32 6.83 -0.68
N SER A 209 27.55 5.55 -0.89
CA SER A 209 27.33 4.87 -2.17
C SER A 209 26.00 4.09 -2.25
N LYS A 210 25.09 4.29 -1.29
CA LYS A 210 23.85 3.51 -1.20
C LYS A 210 22.62 4.41 -1.20
N ARG A 211 21.74 4.22 -2.17
CA ARG A 211 20.34 4.65 -2.10
C ARG A 211 19.53 3.52 -1.48
N ARG A 212 18.44 3.89 -0.81
CA ARG A 212 17.54 2.92 -0.17
C ARG A 212 16.11 3.19 -0.62
N LEU A 213 15.39 2.09 -0.88
CA LEU A 213 13.96 2.11 -1.12
C LEU A 213 13.23 1.75 0.18
N LEU A 214 12.17 2.48 0.49
CA LEU A 214 11.22 2.14 1.55
C LEU A 214 9.86 1.96 0.93
N VAL A 215 9.21 0.83 1.19
CA VAL A 215 7.82 0.63 0.76
C VAL A 215 6.90 1.53 1.59
N ASN A 216 6.08 2.32 0.88
CA ASN A 216 5.06 3.15 1.48
C ASN A 216 3.77 2.35 1.67
N GLU A 217 3.16 1.88 0.60
CA GLU A 217 1.92 1.08 0.65
C GLU A 217 1.76 0.22 -0.60
N ILE A 218 0.83 -0.72 -0.54
CA ILE A 218 0.41 -1.52 -1.69
C ILE A 218 -1.06 -1.25 -2.01
N ALA A 219 -1.38 -1.26 -3.30
CA ALA A 219 -2.75 -1.27 -3.79
C ALA A 219 -3.03 -2.64 -4.42
N PRO A 220 -3.86 -3.51 -3.82
CA PRO A 220 -4.12 -4.86 -4.31
C PRO A 220 -5.12 -4.85 -5.49
N ARG A 221 -4.89 -3.99 -6.47
CA ARG A 221 -5.72 -3.70 -7.64
C ARG A 221 -4.93 -2.92 -8.67
N VAL A 222 -5.55 -2.63 -9.80
CA VAL A 222 -5.05 -1.61 -10.73
C VAL A 222 -4.82 -0.27 -10.00
N HIS A 223 -3.82 0.48 -10.42
CA HIS A 223 -3.38 1.68 -9.72
C HIS A 223 -3.30 2.89 -10.65
N ASN A 224 -3.57 4.09 -10.11
CA ASN A 224 -3.56 5.35 -10.86
C ASN A 224 -2.22 5.59 -11.56
N SER A 225 -1.11 5.24 -10.91
CA SER A 225 0.22 5.38 -11.51
C SER A 225 0.49 4.41 -12.68
N GLY A 226 -0.42 3.48 -12.94
CA GLY A 226 -0.38 2.55 -14.08
C GLY A 226 -1.26 2.96 -15.26
N HIS A 227 -2.02 4.06 -15.19
CA HIS A 227 -2.93 4.48 -16.26
C HIS A 227 -2.22 4.76 -17.60
N TRP A 228 -0.97 5.21 -17.57
CA TRP A 228 -0.17 5.42 -18.77
C TRP A 228 0.00 4.15 -19.62
N THR A 229 -0.12 2.98 -19.01
CA THR A 229 0.03 1.70 -19.72
C THR A 229 -1.08 1.45 -20.73
N MET A 230 -2.25 2.08 -20.58
CA MET A 230 -3.39 1.92 -21.48
C MET A 230 -3.07 2.43 -22.90
N ASP A 231 -2.30 3.53 -23.00
CA ASP A 231 -2.01 4.16 -24.28
C ASP A 231 -0.56 3.96 -24.76
N ALA A 232 0.35 3.61 -23.84
CA ALA A 232 1.78 3.56 -24.12
C ALA A 232 2.39 2.15 -24.14
N CYS A 233 1.63 1.11 -23.78
CA CYS A 233 2.11 -0.26 -23.75
C CYS A 233 1.25 -1.18 -24.64
N ALA A 234 1.86 -2.28 -25.09
CA ALA A 234 1.15 -3.30 -25.87
C ALA A 234 0.10 -4.05 -25.03
N VAL A 235 0.32 -4.12 -23.72
CA VAL A 235 -0.61 -4.68 -22.72
C VAL A 235 -0.75 -3.65 -21.61
N SER A 236 -1.97 -3.31 -21.23
CA SER A 236 -2.24 -2.45 -20.06
C SER A 236 -2.23 -3.23 -18.75
N GLN A 237 -2.17 -2.51 -17.64
CA GLN A 237 -2.26 -3.11 -16.31
C GLN A 237 -3.54 -3.92 -16.05
#